data_232dfc90f1fc448509dc0925b8a318cc
#
_entry.id   232dfc90f1fc448509dc0925b8a318cc
#
_cell.length_a   1.000
_cell.length_b   1.000
_cell.length_c   1.000
_cell.angle_alpha   90.00
_cell.angle_beta   90.00
_cell.angle_gamma   90.00
#
_symmetry.space_group_name_H-M   'P 1'
#
loop_
_entity.id
_entity.type
_entity.pdbx_description
1 polymer ?
#
loop_
_entity_poly.entity_id
_entity_poly.type
_entity_poly.pdbx_seq_one_letter_code
_entity_poly.pdbx_strand_id
1 'polypeptide(L)'
;MGSWPLHDQTDPQTPAGEEVRPADPPQLSPEITPSQEPLGSLAPQVRKHRAWSWILLGCAIILPLAAFYYYRYCRGRTTGEASRIGAPMGAVAVTVGVAKRGNIGVYLDAIGTVTPIYTVNITSQVNGVVTAVHYVEGQMVKKGDLLVDIDPRPYEAQVMQAEGALLRDTNVLVQSKMNLERYRQAWSRNAIPRQQLEDQEKIVLQNEGLVKSDQGNLNFFQVELGWCHITAPIAGRVGLRLVDPGNVVQASPATQPSATSSVSTTNSSLVIITQIEPITVIFTVAQDYLAEVREQLRKGSTLPVVALDRTLATKLGTGKVLALDNQIDTTTGTIKFRAIFDNDEDTLFPNQFVNTRLLVKTLRGVTLIPSNAIQQNGQQAFVFVIRDGIAYMQPVKTGVTDSGMTAVENIKPGDVVATSSFERLQDGASVVPTKTPRTRGNRSNTR
;
A
#
# COMPACT_ATOMS: atom_id res chain seq x y z
N MET A 1 41.02 42.41 45.35
CA MET A 1 40.36 43.18 46.45
C MET A 1 39.30 44.08 45.83
N GLY A 2 38.03 43.88 46.13
CA GLY A 2 36.92 44.64 45.55
C GLY A 2 35.65 43.84 45.64
N SER A 3 35.05 43.88 46.82
CA SER A 3 33.81 43.20 47.22
C SER A 3 32.58 43.76 46.53
N TRP A 4 31.72 42.89 46.05
CA TRP A 4 30.35 43.15 45.60
C TRP A 4 29.41 43.24 46.82
N PRO A 5 28.43 44.15 46.84
CA PRO A 5 27.32 44.07 47.80
C PRO A 5 26.15 43.29 47.19
N LEU A 6 25.63 42.39 47.98
CA LEU A 6 24.34 41.68 47.90
C LEU A 6 23.20 42.73 47.95
N HIS A 7 22.27 42.65 47.01
CA HIS A 7 20.97 43.33 47.10
C HIS A 7 19.88 42.30 47.36
N ASP A 8 19.15 42.60 48.40
CA ASP A 8 18.09 41.94 49.10
C ASP A 8 16.89 41.62 48.18
N GLN A 9 16.35 40.42 48.31
CA GLN A 9 15.13 39.97 47.66
C GLN A 9 13.94 40.31 48.50
N THR A 10 12.99 41.02 47.95
CA THR A 10 11.62 41.09 48.44
C THR A 10 10.72 40.22 47.58
N ASP A 11 10.22 39.16 48.17
CA ASP A 11 9.17 38.29 47.67
C ASP A 11 7.83 39.06 47.53
N PRO A 12 7.06 38.85 46.46
CA PRO A 12 5.64 39.09 46.51
C PRO A 12 4.86 37.76 46.60
N GLN A 13 4.07 37.71 47.62
CA GLN A 13 3.04 36.80 48.06
C GLN A 13 2.27 36.08 46.96
N THR A 14 2.20 34.75 47.10
CA THR A 14 1.27 33.83 46.44
C THR A 14 -0.14 34.04 47.03
N PRO A 15 -1.19 34.19 46.19
CA PRO A 15 -2.54 33.95 46.70
C PRO A 15 -2.90 32.45 46.63
N ALA A 16 -3.58 32.07 47.69
CA ALA A 16 -4.01 30.73 48.06
C ALA A 16 -4.84 30.02 47.00
N GLY A 17 -4.68 28.72 47.05
CA GLY A 17 -5.28 27.63 46.34
C GLY A 17 -6.76 27.71 45.97
N GLU A 18 -6.99 27.29 44.77
CA GLU A 18 -8.29 26.76 44.33
C GLU A 18 -8.07 25.27 44.00
N GLU A 19 -8.59 24.49 44.88
CA GLU A 19 -8.58 23.00 44.88
C GLU A 19 -9.50 22.51 43.76
N VAL A 20 -8.93 22.16 42.62
CA VAL A 20 -9.68 21.52 41.52
C VAL A 20 -9.92 20.07 41.90
N ARG A 21 -11.13 19.74 42.29
CA ARG A 21 -11.62 18.37 42.45
C ARG A 21 -11.55 17.62 41.13
N PRO A 22 -11.12 16.37 41.11
CA PRO A 22 -11.19 15.53 39.93
C PRO A 22 -12.67 15.22 39.59
N ALA A 23 -12.99 15.34 38.31
CA ALA A 23 -14.31 15.02 37.75
C ALA A 23 -14.61 13.54 37.91
N ASP A 24 -15.81 13.24 38.46
CA ASP A 24 -16.38 11.89 38.55
C ASP A 24 -16.56 11.28 37.15
N PRO A 25 -16.38 9.96 37.02
CA PRO A 25 -16.66 9.25 35.77
C PRO A 25 -18.17 9.19 35.51
N PRO A 26 -18.62 9.17 34.25
CA PRO A 26 -20.03 9.12 33.91
C PRO A 26 -20.68 7.82 34.39
N GLN A 27 -21.76 8.00 35.17
CA GLN A 27 -22.61 6.91 35.67
C GLN A 27 -23.33 6.24 34.49
N LEU A 28 -23.14 4.95 34.34
CA LEU A 28 -23.91 4.06 33.49
C LEU A 28 -25.36 4.01 34.00
N SER A 29 -26.29 4.26 33.09
CA SER A 29 -27.74 4.12 33.31
C SER A 29 -28.10 2.67 33.69
N PRO A 30 -29.08 2.46 34.56
CA PRO A 30 -29.41 1.13 35.05
C PRO A 30 -30.08 0.28 33.98
N GLU A 31 -29.59 -0.92 33.87
CA GLU A 31 -30.09 -2.06 33.13
C GLU A 31 -31.55 -2.40 33.56
N ILE A 32 -32.45 -2.42 32.63
CA ILE A 32 -33.88 -2.81 32.85
C ILE A 32 -33.90 -4.33 32.95
N THR A 33 -34.03 -4.82 34.18
CA THR A 33 -34.36 -6.22 34.47
C THR A 33 -35.83 -6.46 34.27
N PRO A 34 -36.29 -7.43 33.48
CA PRO A 34 -37.71 -7.77 33.41
C PRO A 34 -38.15 -8.50 34.71
N SER A 35 -39.12 -7.94 35.36
CA SER A 35 -39.83 -8.50 36.53
C SER A 35 -40.46 -9.85 36.21
N GLN A 36 -40.04 -10.88 36.90
CA GLN A 36 -40.79 -12.14 36.97
C GLN A 36 -41.93 -11.96 37.97
N GLU A 37 -43.16 -11.97 37.50
CA GLU A 37 -44.34 -12.16 38.32
C GLU A 37 -44.41 -13.65 38.76
N PRO A 38 -44.74 -13.95 40.03
CA PRO A 38 -44.97 -15.31 40.45
C PRO A 38 -46.41 -15.74 40.11
N LEU A 39 -46.56 -16.72 39.22
CA LEU A 39 -47.83 -17.40 38.97
C LEU A 39 -48.20 -18.18 40.23
N GLY A 40 -49.31 -17.70 40.83
CA GLY A 40 -49.96 -18.33 41.95
C GLY A 40 -50.46 -19.73 41.61
N SER A 41 -50.20 -20.64 42.54
CA SER A 41 -50.75 -21.98 42.58
C SER A 41 -52.25 -21.95 42.76
N LEU A 42 -53.04 -22.40 41.79
CA LEU A 42 -54.40 -22.81 41.96
C LEU A 42 -54.48 -24.31 41.64
N ALA A 43 -54.53 -25.10 42.67
CA ALA A 43 -54.89 -26.50 42.59
C ALA A 43 -56.39 -26.63 42.27
N PRO A 44 -56.79 -27.38 41.25
CA PRO A 44 -58.19 -27.74 41.07
C PRO A 44 -58.52 -28.99 41.88
N GLN A 45 -59.60 -28.83 42.68
CA GLN A 45 -60.21 -29.89 43.44
C GLN A 45 -60.74 -31.01 42.54
N VAL A 46 -60.39 -32.23 42.93
CA VAL A 46 -60.86 -33.48 42.32
C VAL A 46 -62.32 -33.68 42.63
N ARG A 47 -63.20 -33.54 41.66
CA ARG A 47 -64.56 -34.07 41.67
C ARG A 47 -64.51 -35.46 41.02
N LYS A 48 -64.68 -36.49 41.84
CA LYS A 48 -65.03 -37.86 41.45
C LYS A 48 -66.46 -37.85 40.89
N HIS A 49 -66.61 -38.10 39.61
CA HIS A 49 -67.90 -38.54 39.03
C HIS A 49 -67.62 -39.63 37.96
N ARG A 50 -67.97 -40.82 38.36
CA ARG A 50 -68.85 -41.84 37.66
C ARG A 50 -68.82 -41.74 36.13
N ALA A 51 -67.76 -42.18 35.48
CA ALA A 51 -67.63 -42.33 34.01
C ALA A 51 -66.97 -43.66 33.62
N TRP A 52 -66.94 -44.61 34.51
CA TRP A 52 -66.26 -45.91 34.20
C TRP A 52 -67.05 -46.83 33.31
N SER A 53 -68.42 -46.61 33.20
CA SER A 53 -69.28 -47.42 32.33
C SER A 53 -69.19 -47.08 30.84
N TRP A 54 -68.83 -45.85 30.50
CA TRP A 54 -68.68 -45.43 29.08
C TRP A 54 -67.29 -45.79 28.48
N ILE A 55 -66.31 -46.03 29.28
CA ILE A 55 -64.95 -46.39 28.83
C ILE A 55 -64.93 -47.85 28.36
N LEU A 56 -65.64 -48.75 29.03
CA LEU A 56 -65.74 -50.17 28.62
C LEU A 56 -66.53 -50.38 27.32
N LEU A 57 -67.48 -49.52 27.00
CA LEU A 57 -68.27 -49.59 25.77
C LEU A 57 -67.45 -49.01 24.58
N GLY A 58 -66.64 -48.01 24.82
CA GLY A 58 -65.66 -47.42 23.84
C GLY A 58 -64.57 -48.42 23.46
N CYS A 59 -63.96 -49.13 24.41
CA CYS A 59 -62.97 -50.14 24.18
C CYS A 59 -63.47 -51.35 23.40
N ALA A 60 -64.75 -51.75 23.58
CA ALA A 60 -65.38 -52.87 22.86
C ALA A 60 -65.59 -52.60 21.36
N ILE A 61 -65.64 -51.34 20.95
CA ILE A 61 -65.79 -50.96 19.53
C ILE A 61 -64.40 -50.57 18.91
N ILE A 62 -63.54 -49.99 19.67
CA ILE A 62 -62.21 -49.50 19.14
C ILE A 62 -61.26 -50.69 18.96
N LEU A 63 -61.29 -51.69 19.85
CA LEU A 63 -60.34 -52.84 19.71
C LEU A 63 -60.63 -53.67 18.45
N PRO A 64 -61.82 -54.01 18.03
CA PRO A 64 -62.00 -54.77 16.75
C PRO A 64 -61.71 -53.87 15.54
N LEU A 65 -61.99 -52.54 15.60
CA LEU A 65 -61.61 -51.65 14.51
C LEU A 65 -60.12 -51.47 14.38
N ALA A 66 -59.42 -51.35 15.49
CA ALA A 66 -57.96 -51.31 15.48
C ALA A 66 -57.34 -52.62 15.03
N ALA A 67 -57.91 -53.77 15.45
CA ALA A 67 -57.49 -55.07 14.99
C ALA A 67 -57.75 -55.28 13.49
N PHE A 68 -58.92 -54.80 12.98
CA PHE A 68 -59.24 -54.86 11.55
C PHE A 68 -58.31 -53.96 10.72
N TYR A 69 -57.98 -52.72 11.25
CA TYR A 69 -57.05 -51.79 10.60
C TYR A 69 -55.63 -52.35 10.64
N TYR A 70 -55.20 -52.94 11.76
CA TYR A 70 -53.92 -53.58 11.92
C TYR A 70 -53.80 -54.84 11.00
N TYR A 71 -54.84 -55.64 10.89
CA TYR A 71 -54.86 -56.78 9.99
C TYR A 71 -54.84 -56.37 8.51
N ARG A 72 -55.52 -55.31 8.16
CA ARG A 72 -55.48 -54.74 6.82
C ARG A 72 -54.12 -54.05 6.52
N TYR A 73 -53.53 -53.41 7.53
CA TYR A 73 -52.20 -52.80 7.43
C TYR A 73 -51.10 -53.87 7.31
N CYS A 74 -51.17 -54.96 8.05
CA CYS A 74 -50.21 -56.06 7.94
C CYS A 74 -50.41 -56.89 6.66
N ARG A 75 -51.65 -57.04 6.13
CA ARG A 75 -51.91 -57.80 4.89
C ARG A 75 -51.53 -57.02 3.62
N GLY A 76 -51.32 -55.72 3.73
CA GLY A 76 -50.77 -54.89 2.64
C GLY A 76 -49.23 -54.91 2.52
N ARG A 77 -48.54 -55.61 3.45
CA ARG A 77 -47.07 -55.61 3.51
C ARG A 77 -46.39 -56.94 3.19
N THR A 78 -47.16 -57.94 2.75
CA THR A 78 -46.57 -59.20 2.33
C THR A 78 -46.76 -59.45 0.84
N THR A 79 -46.33 -58.53 0.03
CA THR A 79 -45.99 -58.81 -1.37
C THR A 79 -44.79 -57.98 -1.75
N GLY A 80 -43.62 -58.62 -1.75
CA GLY A 80 -42.50 -58.19 -2.58
C GLY A 80 -41.35 -57.45 -1.92
N GLU A 81 -40.80 -58.00 -0.82
CA GLU A 81 -39.34 -57.88 -0.64
C GLU A 81 -38.67 -59.08 -1.29
N ALA A 82 -38.89 -59.21 -2.60
CA ALA A 82 -37.94 -59.92 -3.43
C ALA A 82 -36.72 -59.01 -3.53
N SER A 83 -35.63 -59.53 -3.01
CA SER A 83 -34.25 -59.09 -3.24
C SER A 83 -34.14 -58.14 -4.42
N ARG A 84 -34.03 -56.82 -4.15
CA ARG A 84 -33.34 -55.93 -5.06
C ARG A 84 -31.85 -56.13 -4.86
N ILE A 85 -31.35 -57.31 -5.23
CA ILE A 85 -29.99 -57.49 -5.64
C ILE A 85 -29.86 -56.63 -6.88
N GLY A 86 -29.15 -55.50 -6.72
CA GLY A 86 -28.49 -54.79 -7.81
C GLY A 86 -29.35 -54.53 -9.05
N ALA A 87 -30.31 -53.54 -8.99
CA ALA A 87 -30.51 -52.83 -10.22
C ALA A 87 -29.14 -52.21 -10.59
N PRO A 88 -28.63 -52.44 -11.81
CA PRO A 88 -27.41 -51.75 -12.23
C PRO A 88 -27.72 -50.25 -12.07
N MET A 89 -27.05 -49.59 -11.14
CA MET A 89 -27.08 -48.14 -11.02
C MET A 89 -26.77 -47.63 -12.42
N GLY A 90 -27.76 -47.03 -13.08
CA GLY A 90 -27.56 -46.54 -14.42
C GLY A 90 -26.29 -45.69 -14.43
N ALA A 91 -25.43 -45.94 -15.40
CA ALA A 91 -24.13 -45.30 -15.49
C ALA A 91 -24.30 -43.77 -15.30
N VAL A 92 -23.57 -43.22 -14.35
CA VAL A 92 -23.65 -41.79 -14.02
C VAL A 92 -22.99 -40.98 -15.13
N ALA A 93 -23.73 -40.07 -15.76
CA ALA A 93 -23.15 -39.17 -16.74
C ALA A 93 -22.27 -38.13 -16.01
N VAL A 94 -20.98 -38.10 -16.33
CA VAL A 94 -19.99 -37.20 -15.70
C VAL A 94 -19.23 -36.40 -16.75
N THR A 95 -19.02 -35.14 -16.49
CA THR A 95 -18.05 -34.35 -17.25
C THR A 95 -16.66 -34.72 -16.79
N VAL A 96 -15.73 -34.81 -17.71
CA VAL A 96 -14.37 -35.27 -17.42
C VAL A 96 -13.32 -34.21 -17.77
N GLY A 97 -12.26 -34.17 -16.97
CA GLY A 97 -11.04 -33.45 -17.25
C GLY A 97 -9.87 -34.42 -17.35
N VAL A 98 -8.82 -34.02 -18.07
CA VAL A 98 -7.62 -34.86 -18.21
C VAL A 98 -6.50 -34.22 -17.39
N ALA A 99 -5.84 -35.02 -16.56
CA ALA A 99 -4.63 -34.62 -15.85
C ALA A 99 -3.50 -34.37 -16.85
N LYS A 100 -2.89 -33.21 -16.82
CA LYS A 100 -1.83 -32.81 -17.75
C LYS A 100 -0.55 -32.48 -16.99
N ARG A 101 0.59 -32.82 -17.58
CA ARG A 101 1.86 -32.30 -17.08
C ARG A 101 2.04 -30.86 -17.53
N GLY A 102 2.32 -29.99 -16.62
CA GLY A 102 2.45 -28.55 -16.92
C GLY A 102 3.27 -27.79 -15.90
N ASN A 103 3.33 -26.49 -16.11
CA ASN A 103 3.95 -25.56 -15.16
C ASN A 103 2.87 -24.69 -14.55
N ILE A 104 2.99 -24.40 -13.26
CA ILE A 104 2.05 -23.52 -12.53
C ILE A 104 2.82 -22.54 -11.68
N GLY A 105 2.39 -21.26 -11.70
CA GLY A 105 2.96 -20.20 -10.91
C GLY A 105 2.48 -20.25 -9.46
N VAL A 106 3.38 -19.99 -8.54
CA VAL A 106 3.05 -19.74 -7.13
C VAL A 106 2.94 -18.24 -6.97
N TYR A 107 1.71 -17.75 -6.80
CA TYR A 107 1.42 -16.33 -6.67
C TYR A 107 1.07 -15.98 -5.24
N LEU A 108 1.50 -14.81 -4.81
CA LEU A 108 1.05 -14.17 -3.59
C LEU A 108 0.22 -12.94 -3.99
N ASP A 109 -1.04 -12.97 -3.62
CA ASP A 109 -1.94 -11.86 -3.83
C ASP A 109 -1.88 -10.93 -2.61
N ALA A 110 -1.78 -9.63 -2.86
CA ALA A 110 -1.67 -8.61 -1.82
C ALA A 110 -2.34 -7.31 -2.27
N ILE A 111 -2.74 -6.50 -1.31
CA ILE A 111 -3.22 -5.14 -1.59
C ILE A 111 -2.01 -4.20 -1.48
N GLY A 112 -1.88 -3.29 -2.44
CA GLY A 112 -0.82 -2.30 -2.49
C GLY A 112 -1.35 -0.89 -2.72
N THR A 113 -0.49 0.07 -2.46
CA THR A 113 -0.71 1.48 -2.75
C THR A 113 0.34 1.95 -3.75
N VAL A 114 -0.11 2.59 -4.80
CA VAL A 114 0.76 3.23 -5.79
C VAL A 114 1.45 4.41 -5.14
N THR A 115 2.78 4.44 -5.20
CA THR A 115 3.59 5.47 -4.56
C THR A 115 4.60 6.00 -5.56
N PRO A 116 4.70 7.29 -5.80
CA PRO A 116 5.73 7.85 -6.67
C PRO A 116 7.12 7.58 -6.12
N ILE A 117 8.13 7.56 -6.99
CA ILE A 117 9.52 7.44 -6.54
C ILE A 117 9.95 8.72 -5.83
N TYR A 118 9.65 9.86 -6.44
CA TYR A 118 9.91 11.17 -5.87
C TYR A 118 8.67 12.07 -5.97
N THR A 119 8.41 12.78 -4.90
CA THR A 119 7.47 13.92 -4.87
C THR A 119 8.25 15.09 -4.29
N VAL A 120 8.33 16.18 -5.05
CA VAL A 120 9.04 17.38 -4.63
C VAL A 120 8.03 18.52 -4.52
N ASN A 121 7.99 19.10 -3.34
CA ASN A 121 7.28 20.34 -3.09
C ASN A 121 8.24 21.50 -3.36
N ILE A 122 7.97 22.32 -4.36
CA ILE A 122 8.78 23.46 -4.75
C ILE A 122 8.30 24.67 -3.99
N THR A 123 9.23 25.25 -3.24
CA THR A 123 9.01 26.46 -2.46
C THR A 123 9.93 27.58 -2.95
N SER A 124 9.53 28.83 -2.71
CA SER A 124 10.42 29.97 -2.97
C SER A 124 11.59 29.99 -1.99
N GLN A 125 12.78 30.31 -2.47
CA GLN A 125 13.97 30.58 -1.67
C GLN A 125 14.21 32.08 -1.49
N VAL A 126 13.48 32.91 -2.24
CA VAL A 126 13.56 34.37 -2.19
C VAL A 126 12.17 34.97 -2.01
N ASN A 127 12.13 36.20 -1.47
CA ASN A 127 10.89 36.93 -1.31
C ASN A 127 10.61 37.75 -2.57
N GLY A 128 9.37 37.80 -3.03
CA GLY A 128 9.04 38.63 -4.18
C GLY A 128 7.65 38.41 -4.72
N VAL A 129 7.33 39.11 -5.80
CA VAL A 129 6.08 38.94 -6.54
C VAL A 129 6.29 37.94 -7.67
N VAL A 130 5.39 36.98 -7.81
CA VAL A 130 5.37 36.12 -8.97
C VAL A 130 5.00 36.93 -10.20
N THR A 131 5.90 36.94 -11.19
CA THR A 131 5.69 37.68 -12.46
C THR A 131 5.07 36.82 -13.53
N ALA A 132 5.48 35.56 -13.61
CA ALA A 132 4.98 34.59 -14.59
C ALA A 132 4.98 33.17 -14.06
N VAL A 133 4.06 32.34 -14.61
CA VAL A 133 3.98 30.90 -14.40
C VAL A 133 4.03 30.26 -15.80
N HIS A 134 5.02 29.36 -16.00
CA HIS A 134 5.37 28.81 -17.32
C HIS A 134 4.89 27.39 -17.56
N TYR A 135 4.12 26.83 -16.66
CA TYR A 135 3.59 25.47 -16.78
C TYR A 135 2.06 25.47 -16.83
N VAL A 136 1.50 24.40 -17.39
CA VAL A 136 0.07 24.08 -17.32
C VAL A 136 -0.13 22.98 -16.27
N GLU A 137 -1.22 23.04 -15.53
CA GLU A 137 -1.60 22.02 -14.54
C GLU A 137 -1.68 20.64 -15.20
N GLY A 138 -1.11 19.63 -14.54
CA GLY A 138 -1.05 18.27 -15.06
C GLY A 138 -0.02 18.02 -16.17
N GLN A 139 0.73 19.05 -16.58
CA GLN A 139 1.77 18.93 -17.61
C GLN A 139 2.95 18.07 -17.12
N MET A 140 3.53 17.28 -18.04
CA MET A 140 4.83 16.64 -17.83
C MET A 140 5.94 17.66 -18.08
N VAL A 141 6.84 17.81 -17.11
CA VAL A 141 8.02 18.67 -17.18
C VAL A 141 9.29 17.86 -17.06
N LYS A 142 10.37 18.37 -17.65
CA LYS A 142 11.71 17.80 -17.55
C LYS A 142 12.51 18.52 -16.46
N LYS A 143 13.51 17.86 -15.94
CA LYS A 143 14.47 18.52 -15.05
C LYS A 143 15.12 19.72 -15.74
N GLY A 144 15.06 20.89 -15.07
CA GLY A 144 15.57 22.16 -15.59
C GLY A 144 14.55 23.04 -16.30
N ASP A 145 13.32 22.56 -16.57
CA ASP A 145 12.28 23.39 -17.17
C ASP A 145 11.91 24.53 -16.21
N LEU A 146 11.75 25.72 -16.76
CA LEU A 146 11.35 26.91 -16.01
C LEU A 146 9.87 26.78 -15.61
N LEU A 147 9.58 27.01 -14.33
CA LEU A 147 8.24 26.88 -13.77
C LEU A 147 7.63 28.21 -13.38
N VAL A 148 8.38 29.01 -12.63
CA VAL A 148 7.87 30.26 -12.05
C VAL A 148 8.99 31.30 -12.08
N ASP A 149 8.64 32.52 -12.47
CA ASP A 149 9.49 33.69 -12.33
C ASP A 149 9.02 34.58 -11.19
N ILE A 150 9.96 34.99 -10.37
CA ILE A 150 9.79 36.01 -9.33
C ILE A 150 10.49 37.27 -9.82
N ASP A 151 9.98 38.46 -9.46
CA ASP A 151 10.54 39.74 -9.86
C ASP A 151 12.03 39.85 -9.53
N PRO A 152 12.93 39.84 -10.54
CA PRO A 152 14.36 39.82 -10.32
C PRO A 152 14.95 41.22 -10.01
N ARG A 153 14.23 42.30 -10.31
CA ARG A 153 14.74 43.68 -10.25
C ARG A 153 15.42 44.08 -8.93
N PRO A 154 14.87 43.71 -7.76
CA PRO A 154 15.54 44.02 -6.48
C PRO A 154 16.88 43.28 -6.36
N TYR A 155 16.97 42.06 -6.84
CA TYR A 155 18.17 41.20 -6.77
C TYR A 155 19.20 41.62 -7.82
N GLU A 156 18.79 42.03 -9.02
CA GLU A 156 19.69 42.64 -10.02
C GLU A 156 20.34 43.91 -9.49
N ALA A 157 19.60 44.77 -8.77
CA ALA A 157 20.16 45.95 -8.15
C ALA A 157 21.21 45.62 -7.08
N GLN A 158 21.01 44.54 -6.30
CA GLN A 158 21.97 44.09 -5.29
C GLN A 158 23.25 43.52 -5.95
N VAL A 159 23.13 42.76 -7.04
CA VAL A 159 24.26 42.28 -7.84
C VAL A 159 25.07 43.47 -8.37
N MET A 160 24.41 44.46 -8.97
CA MET A 160 25.06 45.65 -9.51
C MET A 160 25.82 46.42 -8.40
N GLN A 161 25.23 46.53 -7.21
CA GLN A 161 25.90 47.19 -6.05
C GLN A 161 27.14 46.41 -5.62
N ALA A 162 27.08 45.07 -5.55
CA ALA A 162 28.21 44.24 -5.17
C ALA A 162 29.31 44.28 -6.24
N GLU A 163 28.96 44.26 -7.54
CA GLU A 163 29.93 44.47 -8.63
C GLU A 163 30.68 45.78 -8.53
N GLY A 164 29.96 46.88 -8.19
CA GLY A 164 30.58 48.16 -7.97
C GLY A 164 31.55 48.18 -6.80
N ALA A 165 31.22 47.51 -5.69
CA ALA A 165 32.11 47.34 -4.54
C ALA A 165 33.37 46.53 -4.92
N LEU A 166 33.21 45.40 -5.57
CA LEU A 166 34.33 44.55 -6.04
C LEU A 166 35.26 45.30 -7.00
N LEU A 167 34.67 46.07 -7.95
CA LEU A 167 35.47 46.88 -8.88
C LEU A 167 36.28 47.94 -8.17
N ARG A 168 35.71 48.68 -7.19
CA ARG A 168 36.36 49.66 -6.36
C ARG A 168 37.55 49.05 -5.63
N ASP A 169 37.35 47.95 -4.89
CA ASP A 169 38.37 47.35 -4.03
C ASP A 169 39.43 46.58 -4.83
N THR A 170 39.07 46.06 -6.01
CA THR A 170 40.05 45.56 -6.98
C THR A 170 41.00 46.67 -7.44
N ASN A 171 40.50 47.86 -7.74
CA ASN A 171 41.36 49.01 -8.13
C ASN A 171 42.24 49.49 -6.97
N VAL A 172 41.74 49.45 -5.72
CA VAL A 172 42.57 49.75 -4.53
C VAL A 172 43.69 48.71 -4.37
N LEU A 173 43.36 47.43 -4.58
CA LEU A 173 44.37 46.36 -4.56
C LEU A 173 45.46 46.56 -5.65
N VAL A 174 45.03 46.86 -6.88
CA VAL A 174 45.96 47.15 -7.96
C VAL A 174 46.90 48.31 -7.59
N GLN A 175 46.34 49.42 -7.03
CA GLN A 175 47.13 50.55 -6.58
C GLN A 175 48.14 50.17 -5.46
N SER A 176 47.67 49.36 -4.47
CA SER A 176 48.56 48.89 -3.39
C SER A 176 49.69 47.98 -3.89
N LYS A 177 49.41 47.13 -4.88
CA LYS A 177 50.44 46.29 -5.54
C LYS A 177 51.44 47.15 -6.30
N MET A 178 51.02 48.16 -7.03
CA MET A 178 51.95 49.10 -7.69
C MET A 178 52.81 49.83 -6.69
N ASN A 179 52.25 50.27 -5.56
CA ASN A 179 52.99 50.90 -4.49
C ASN A 179 54.00 49.93 -3.87
N LEU A 180 53.60 48.69 -3.59
CA LEU A 180 54.50 47.65 -3.07
C LEU A 180 55.73 47.46 -4.00
N GLU A 181 55.52 47.43 -5.31
CA GLU A 181 56.59 47.32 -6.26
C GLU A 181 57.54 48.49 -6.21
N ARG A 182 57.03 49.73 -6.07
CA ARG A 182 57.84 50.93 -5.88
C ARG A 182 58.64 50.88 -4.57
N TYR A 183 58.05 50.39 -3.47
CA TYR A 183 58.71 50.21 -2.18
C TYR A 183 59.80 49.11 -2.27
N ARG A 184 59.59 48.02 -2.98
CA ARG A 184 60.57 46.99 -3.23
C ARG A 184 61.83 47.53 -3.99
N GLN A 185 61.59 48.36 -5.02
CA GLN A 185 62.67 49.03 -5.77
C GLN A 185 63.39 50.07 -4.91
N ALA A 186 62.72 50.83 -4.05
CA ALA A 186 63.39 51.78 -3.15
C ALA A 186 64.20 51.05 -2.08
N TRP A 187 63.69 50.00 -1.51
CA TRP A 187 64.38 49.15 -0.53
C TRP A 187 65.65 48.50 -1.12
N SER A 188 65.59 47.97 -2.34
CA SER A 188 66.72 47.40 -3.03
C SER A 188 67.89 48.38 -3.24
N ARG A 189 67.61 49.68 -3.20
CA ARG A 189 68.53 50.80 -3.27
C ARG A 189 68.87 51.36 -1.89
N ASN A 190 68.48 50.69 -0.79
CA ASN A 190 68.63 51.15 0.60
C ASN A 190 68.01 52.55 0.86
N ALA A 191 66.95 52.96 0.12
CA ALA A 191 66.36 54.27 0.24
C ALA A 191 65.21 54.33 1.29
N ILE A 192 64.75 53.18 1.82
CA ILE A 192 63.67 53.13 2.83
C ILE A 192 64.06 52.07 3.89
N PRO A 193 63.51 52.22 5.15
CA PRO A 193 63.52 51.22 6.20
C PRO A 193 62.78 49.94 5.83
N ARG A 194 63.21 48.77 6.29
CA ARG A 194 62.56 47.48 6.10
C ARG A 194 61.09 47.47 6.60
N GLN A 195 60.84 48.16 7.71
CA GLN A 195 59.49 48.27 8.29
C GLN A 195 58.48 48.84 7.29
N GLN A 196 58.83 49.86 6.50
CA GLN A 196 57.91 50.43 5.51
C GLN A 196 57.55 49.48 4.39
N LEU A 197 58.47 48.60 3.98
CA LEU A 197 58.21 47.55 3.01
C LEU A 197 57.22 46.48 3.60
N GLU A 198 57.51 46.01 4.83
CA GLU A 198 56.68 45.05 5.52
C GLU A 198 55.25 45.59 5.78
N ASP A 199 55.10 46.85 6.12
CA ASP A 199 53.81 47.51 6.30
C ASP A 199 53.03 47.57 4.97
N GLN A 200 53.69 47.87 3.85
CA GLN A 200 53.08 47.89 2.53
C GLN A 200 52.68 46.48 2.08
N GLU A 201 53.46 45.45 2.40
CA GLU A 201 53.06 44.05 2.15
C GLU A 201 51.79 43.64 2.90
N LYS A 202 51.67 44.06 4.16
CA LYS A 202 50.46 43.83 4.94
C LYS A 202 49.22 44.55 4.37
N ILE A 203 49.40 45.77 3.87
CA ILE A 203 48.33 46.52 3.20
C ILE A 203 47.84 45.79 1.94
N VAL A 204 48.76 45.21 1.16
CA VAL A 204 48.38 44.40 -0.02
C VAL A 204 47.59 43.17 0.42
N LEU A 205 48.02 42.44 1.45
CA LEU A 205 47.31 41.26 1.98
C LEU A 205 45.95 41.64 2.51
N GLN A 206 45.82 42.81 3.19
CA GLN A 206 44.54 43.31 3.65
C GLN A 206 43.57 43.58 2.48
N ASN A 207 44.04 44.27 1.43
CA ASN A 207 43.23 44.58 0.25
C ASN A 207 42.90 43.29 -0.56
N GLU A 208 43.79 42.29 -0.59
CA GLU A 208 43.47 40.97 -1.14
C GLU A 208 42.31 40.30 -0.37
N GLY A 209 42.32 40.44 0.97
CA GLY A 209 41.23 39.94 1.82
C GLY A 209 39.90 40.65 1.54
N LEU A 210 39.91 42.00 1.32
CA LEU A 210 38.72 42.76 0.97
C LEU A 210 38.15 42.34 -0.39
N VAL A 211 38.95 42.23 -1.43
CA VAL A 211 38.53 41.78 -2.76
C VAL A 211 37.95 40.37 -2.70
N LYS A 212 38.53 39.47 -1.90
CA LYS A 212 38.00 38.12 -1.71
C LYS A 212 36.63 38.13 -1.00
N SER A 213 36.45 39.05 -0.02
CA SER A 213 35.16 39.22 0.67
C SER A 213 34.10 39.72 -0.29
N ASP A 214 34.41 40.78 -1.09
CA ASP A 214 33.47 41.32 -2.07
C ASP A 214 33.12 40.32 -3.17
N GLN A 215 34.08 39.49 -3.62
CA GLN A 215 33.77 38.39 -4.54
C GLN A 215 32.82 37.41 -3.92
N GLY A 216 32.94 37.12 -2.61
CA GLY A 216 31.99 36.27 -1.87
C GLY A 216 30.58 36.86 -1.83
N ASN A 217 30.48 38.17 -1.55
CA ASN A 217 29.22 38.90 -1.53
C ASN A 217 28.56 38.94 -2.92
N LEU A 218 29.34 39.19 -3.97
CA LEU A 218 28.83 39.17 -5.34
C LEU A 218 28.26 37.76 -5.71
N ASN A 219 29.01 36.71 -5.41
CA ASN A 219 28.54 35.35 -5.65
C ASN A 219 27.24 35.05 -4.89
N PHE A 220 27.11 35.51 -3.67
CA PHE A 220 25.88 35.35 -2.86
C PHE A 220 24.67 36.00 -3.55
N PHE A 221 24.76 37.26 -3.96
CA PHE A 221 23.66 37.95 -4.65
C PHE A 221 23.36 37.36 -6.04
N GLN A 222 24.37 36.85 -6.75
CA GLN A 222 24.15 36.13 -8.00
C GLN A 222 23.36 34.83 -7.80
N VAL A 223 23.61 34.11 -6.70
CA VAL A 223 22.82 32.92 -6.33
C VAL A 223 21.37 33.31 -5.98
N GLU A 224 21.18 34.38 -5.20
CA GLU A 224 19.81 34.88 -4.91
C GLU A 224 19.07 35.30 -6.16
N LEU A 225 19.73 35.98 -7.09
CA LEU A 225 19.14 36.32 -8.39
C LEU A 225 18.76 35.07 -9.18
N GLY A 226 19.62 34.04 -9.15
CA GLY A 226 19.32 32.74 -9.78
C GLY A 226 18.08 32.06 -9.22
N TRP A 227 17.79 32.27 -7.93
CA TRP A 227 16.58 31.73 -7.29
C TRP A 227 15.29 32.46 -7.69
N CYS A 228 15.37 33.58 -8.39
CA CYS A 228 14.20 34.23 -8.98
C CYS A 228 13.61 33.43 -10.14
N HIS A 229 14.40 32.58 -10.78
CA HIS A 229 14.01 31.67 -11.87
C HIS A 229 13.89 30.25 -11.35
N ILE A 230 12.67 29.86 -10.95
CA ILE A 230 12.41 28.59 -10.31
C ILE A 230 12.26 27.51 -11.37
N THR A 231 13.15 26.51 -11.37
CA THR A 231 13.19 25.40 -12.32
C THR A 231 12.81 24.07 -11.66
N ALA A 232 12.37 23.12 -12.47
CA ALA A 232 12.04 21.77 -12.03
C ALA A 232 13.30 20.99 -11.62
N PRO A 233 13.43 20.52 -10.35
CA PRO A 233 14.58 19.74 -9.90
C PRO A 233 14.57 18.30 -10.40
N ILE A 234 13.38 17.78 -10.74
CA ILE A 234 13.14 16.43 -11.27
C ILE A 234 12.22 16.50 -12.49
N ALA A 235 12.26 15.46 -13.30
CA ALA A 235 11.22 15.23 -14.31
C ALA A 235 9.98 14.62 -13.64
N GLY A 236 8.79 15.00 -14.07
CA GLY A 236 7.54 14.48 -13.53
C GLY A 236 6.32 15.30 -13.93
N ARG A 237 5.17 14.91 -13.40
CA ARG A 237 3.91 15.63 -13.63
C ARG A 237 3.74 16.73 -12.59
N VAL A 238 3.43 17.91 -13.08
CA VAL A 238 3.09 19.08 -12.25
C VAL A 238 1.68 18.92 -11.70
N GLY A 239 1.50 19.22 -10.41
CA GLY A 239 0.19 19.22 -9.75
C GLY A 239 -0.66 20.45 -10.11
N LEU A 240 -1.67 20.68 -9.29
CA LEU A 240 -2.50 21.89 -9.38
C LEU A 240 -1.67 23.13 -9.01
N ARG A 241 -1.98 24.25 -9.61
CA ARG A 241 -1.32 25.52 -9.35
C ARG A 241 -1.72 26.07 -7.98
N LEU A 242 -0.73 26.40 -7.18
CA LEU A 242 -0.93 26.92 -5.83
C LEU A 242 -0.71 28.44 -5.76
N VAL A 243 -0.11 29.04 -6.79
CA VAL A 243 0.19 30.47 -6.87
C VAL A 243 -0.13 31.01 -8.26
N ASP A 244 -0.55 32.27 -8.30
CA ASP A 244 -0.87 33.00 -9.52
C ASP A 244 0.08 34.18 -9.73
N PRO A 245 0.28 34.64 -10.97
CA PRO A 245 0.99 35.88 -11.25
C PRO A 245 0.37 37.06 -10.45
N GLY A 246 1.21 37.82 -9.79
CA GLY A 246 0.79 38.89 -8.87
C GLY A 246 0.79 38.50 -7.40
N ASN A 247 0.82 37.22 -7.05
CA ASN A 247 0.94 36.78 -5.66
C ASN A 247 2.33 37.13 -5.10
N VAL A 248 2.37 37.55 -3.84
CA VAL A 248 3.63 37.73 -3.11
C VAL A 248 4.00 36.38 -2.45
N VAL A 249 5.20 35.90 -2.73
CA VAL A 249 5.75 34.70 -2.11
C VAL A 249 6.87 35.06 -1.14
N GLN A 250 7.05 34.24 -0.13
CA GLN A 250 8.08 34.44 0.88
C GLN A 250 9.03 33.24 0.88
N ALA A 251 10.30 33.48 1.11
CA ALA A 251 11.26 32.42 1.33
C ALA A 251 10.82 31.59 2.52
N SER A 252 10.72 30.28 2.32
CA SER A 252 10.40 29.35 3.41
C SER A 252 11.58 29.34 4.37
N PRO A 253 11.45 29.79 5.64
CA PRO A 253 12.54 29.65 6.58
C PRO A 253 12.81 28.17 6.80
N ALA A 254 14.04 27.74 6.60
CA ALA A 254 14.46 26.40 6.97
C ALA A 254 14.18 26.21 8.46
N THR A 255 13.11 25.50 8.76
CA THR A 255 12.75 24.82 10.00
C THR A 255 13.29 25.42 11.30
N GLN A 256 12.48 26.23 11.97
CA GLN A 256 12.48 26.23 13.43
C GLN A 256 11.15 25.63 13.91
N PRO A 257 11.17 24.55 14.70
CA PRO A 257 9.97 24.08 15.39
C PRO A 257 9.71 25.00 16.58
N SER A 258 9.12 26.16 16.33
CA SER A 258 8.59 27.03 17.40
C SER A 258 7.18 26.55 17.73
N ALA A 259 7.05 25.86 18.85
CA ALA A 259 5.82 25.31 19.40
C ALA A 259 4.79 26.36 19.87
N THR A 260 4.87 27.62 19.45
CA THR A 260 3.98 28.64 19.96
C THR A 260 3.79 29.77 18.94
N SER A 261 3.14 29.48 17.81
CA SER A 261 2.51 30.54 17.01
C SER A 261 1.49 29.91 16.07
N SER A 262 0.23 30.04 16.41
CA SER A 262 -0.90 29.85 15.51
C SER A 262 -1.01 31.03 14.52
N VAL A 263 0.08 31.35 13.86
CA VAL A 263 0.06 32.19 12.67
C VAL A 263 -0.04 31.22 11.51
N SER A 264 -1.13 31.32 10.76
CA SER A 264 -1.31 30.64 9.48
C SER A 264 -0.11 30.95 8.60
N THR A 265 0.94 30.14 8.68
CA THR A 265 2.01 30.14 7.69
C THR A 265 1.34 29.73 6.38
N THR A 266 1.04 30.71 5.56
CA THR A 266 0.73 30.50 4.14
C THR A 266 1.91 29.69 3.62
N ASN A 267 1.68 28.39 3.41
CA ASN A 267 2.71 27.50 2.89
C ASN A 267 3.21 28.13 1.58
N SER A 268 4.47 28.53 1.56
CA SER A 268 5.13 29.11 0.39
C SER A 268 5.37 28.06 -0.71
N SER A 269 4.53 27.03 -0.76
CA SER A 269 4.52 26.01 -1.78
C SER A 269 4.00 26.61 -3.08
N LEU A 270 4.84 26.58 -4.11
CA LEU A 270 4.51 27.13 -5.43
C LEU A 270 3.85 26.06 -6.30
N VAL A 271 4.41 24.86 -6.29
CA VAL A 271 3.93 23.72 -7.08
C VAL A 271 4.51 22.42 -6.53
N ILE A 272 3.78 21.34 -6.74
CA ILE A 272 4.22 19.98 -6.42
C ILE A 272 4.52 19.25 -7.73
N ILE A 273 5.70 18.65 -7.85
CA ILE A 273 6.07 17.79 -8.96
C ILE A 273 6.16 16.36 -8.46
N THR A 274 5.47 15.46 -9.14
CA THR A 274 5.42 14.03 -8.81
C THR A 274 5.96 13.22 -9.98
N GLN A 275 6.96 12.40 -9.72
CA GLN A 275 7.47 11.47 -10.72
C GLN A 275 6.51 10.29 -10.84
N ILE A 276 5.89 10.14 -12.00
CA ILE A 276 4.94 9.07 -12.29
C ILE A 276 5.49 8.02 -13.27
N GLU A 277 6.61 8.31 -13.92
CA GLU A 277 7.33 7.46 -14.86
C GLU A 277 8.82 7.41 -14.50
N PRO A 278 9.32 6.25 -14.01
CA PRO A 278 8.59 5.10 -13.52
C PRO A 278 7.89 5.36 -12.18
N ILE A 279 6.91 4.51 -11.81
CA ILE A 279 6.18 4.59 -10.55
C ILE A 279 6.40 3.32 -9.72
N THR A 280 6.13 3.37 -8.42
CA THR A 280 6.25 2.21 -7.55
C THR A 280 4.93 1.83 -6.90
N VAL A 281 4.80 0.56 -6.54
CA VAL A 281 3.69 0.07 -5.70
C VAL A 281 4.30 -0.54 -4.44
N ILE A 282 3.81 -0.10 -3.30
CA ILE A 282 4.15 -0.67 -2.00
C ILE A 282 3.00 -1.59 -1.60
N PHE A 283 3.30 -2.85 -1.32
CA PHE A 283 2.32 -3.85 -0.90
C PHE A 283 2.89 -4.71 0.22
N THR A 284 2.02 -5.35 0.99
CA THR A 284 2.39 -6.13 2.18
C THR A 284 2.18 -7.61 1.95
N VAL A 285 3.15 -8.42 2.37
CA VAL A 285 3.11 -9.88 2.28
C VAL A 285 3.34 -10.45 3.68
N ALA A 286 2.64 -11.54 4.02
CA ALA A 286 2.83 -12.22 5.30
C ALA A 286 4.28 -12.70 5.47
N GLN A 287 4.83 -12.59 6.69
CA GLN A 287 6.22 -12.96 6.99
C GLN A 287 6.53 -14.42 6.70
N ASP A 288 5.53 -15.30 6.70
CA ASP A 288 5.70 -16.73 6.44
C ASP A 288 6.31 -17.02 5.07
N TYR A 289 6.04 -16.17 4.08
CA TYR A 289 6.58 -16.28 2.73
C TYR A 289 7.95 -15.62 2.55
N LEU A 290 8.44 -14.90 3.57
CA LEU A 290 9.68 -14.13 3.47
C LEU A 290 10.89 -15.01 3.14
N ALA A 291 10.99 -16.18 3.77
CA ALA A 291 12.12 -17.09 3.56
C ALA A 291 12.19 -17.54 2.08
N GLU A 292 11.05 -17.90 1.50
CA GLU A 292 10.95 -18.36 0.11
C GLU A 292 11.27 -17.22 -0.89
N VAL A 293 10.71 -16.03 -0.67
CA VAL A 293 10.98 -14.86 -1.51
C VAL A 293 12.45 -14.46 -1.46
N ARG A 294 13.06 -14.43 -0.26
CA ARG A 294 14.50 -14.12 -0.11
C ARG A 294 15.39 -15.13 -0.80
N GLU A 295 15.03 -16.40 -0.79
CA GLU A 295 15.78 -17.43 -1.50
C GLU A 295 15.79 -17.18 -3.02
N GLN A 296 14.64 -16.81 -3.60
CA GLN A 296 14.56 -16.49 -5.03
C GLN A 296 15.37 -15.23 -5.38
N LEU A 297 15.29 -14.19 -4.56
CA LEU A 297 16.08 -12.97 -4.76
C LEU A 297 17.60 -13.23 -4.66
N ARG A 298 18.03 -14.09 -3.72
CA ARG A 298 19.45 -14.50 -3.62
C ARG A 298 19.95 -15.24 -4.85
N LYS A 299 19.08 -15.99 -5.52
CA LYS A 299 19.39 -16.67 -6.80
C LYS A 299 19.45 -15.70 -7.98
N GLY A 300 19.27 -14.39 -7.75
CA GLY A 300 19.27 -13.38 -8.80
C GLY A 300 18.01 -13.38 -9.66
N SER A 301 16.95 -14.06 -9.22
CA SER A 301 15.68 -14.09 -9.95
C SER A 301 14.98 -12.75 -9.81
N THR A 302 14.56 -12.17 -10.93
CA THR A 302 13.61 -11.07 -10.91
C THR A 302 12.23 -11.63 -10.60
N LEU A 303 11.55 -11.06 -9.59
CA LEU A 303 10.20 -11.45 -9.20
C LEU A 303 9.20 -10.52 -9.90
N PRO A 304 8.47 -11.00 -10.91
CA PRO A 304 7.48 -10.18 -11.59
C PRO A 304 6.25 -9.96 -10.70
N VAL A 305 5.72 -8.74 -10.78
CA VAL A 305 4.51 -8.31 -10.07
C VAL A 305 3.54 -7.77 -11.08
N VAL A 306 2.31 -8.23 -11.03
CA VAL A 306 1.21 -7.69 -11.83
C VAL A 306 0.34 -6.82 -10.93
N ALA A 307 0.11 -5.58 -11.34
CA ALA A 307 -0.88 -4.71 -10.72
C ALA A 307 -2.22 -4.88 -11.42
N LEU A 308 -3.27 -5.08 -10.64
CA LEU A 308 -4.64 -5.28 -11.07
C LEU A 308 -5.52 -4.20 -10.47
N ASP A 309 -6.63 -3.93 -11.09
CA ASP A 309 -7.64 -3.03 -10.57
C ASP A 309 -8.31 -3.61 -9.30
N ARG A 310 -9.19 -2.83 -8.68
CA ARG A 310 -9.91 -3.23 -7.48
C ARG A 310 -10.81 -4.46 -7.70
N THR A 311 -11.27 -4.69 -8.92
CA THR A 311 -12.15 -5.81 -9.28
C THR A 311 -11.38 -7.08 -9.66
N LEU A 312 -10.04 -7.04 -9.72
CA LEU A 312 -9.16 -8.11 -10.20
C LEU A 312 -9.37 -8.46 -11.69
N ALA A 313 -10.15 -7.69 -12.42
CA ALA A 313 -10.51 -7.98 -13.81
C ALA A 313 -9.54 -7.35 -14.80
N THR A 314 -9.05 -6.15 -14.52
CA THR A 314 -8.21 -5.38 -15.44
C THR A 314 -6.77 -5.34 -14.95
N LYS A 315 -5.85 -5.72 -15.82
CA LYS A 315 -4.42 -5.55 -15.57
C LYS A 315 -4.04 -4.10 -15.84
N LEU A 316 -3.50 -3.43 -14.81
CA LEU A 316 -3.03 -2.05 -14.86
C LEU A 316 -1.57 -1.95 -15.32
N GLY A 317 -0.76 -2.96 -14.99
CA GLY A 317 0.63 -2.95 -15.39
C GLY A 317 1.39 -4.19 -14.93
N THR A 318 2.60 -4.35 -15.46
CA THR A 318 3.54 -5.38 -15.03
C THR A 318 4.83 -4.69 -14.59
N GLY A 319 5.27 -5.05 -13.40
CA GLY A 319 6.50 -4.55 -12.81
C GLY A 319 7.33 -5.68 -12.24
N LYS A 320 8.34 -5.32 -11.48
CA LYS A 320 9.23 -6.25 -10.79
C LYS A 320 9.50 -5.76 -9.37
N VAL A 321 9.74 -6.68 -8.45
CA VAL A 321 10.18 -6.32 -7.09
C VAL A 321 11.49 -5.55 -7.18
N LEU A 322 11.53 -4.37 -6.58
CA LEU A 322 12.70 -3.50 -6.47
C LEU A 322 13.43 -3.73 -5.15
N ALA A 323 12.69 -3.75 -4.05
CA ALA A 323 13.25 -3.87 -2.72
C ALA A 323 12.23 -4.47 -1.73
N LEU A 324 12.76 -5.05 -0.66
CA LEU A 324 12.03 -5.43 0.54
C LEU A 324 12.36 -4.43 1.65
N ASP A 325 11.41 -4.20 2.53
CA ASP A 325 11.65 -3.45 3.76
C ASP A 325 12.65 -4.21 4.65
N ASN A 326 13.36 -3.48 5.50
CA ASN A 326 14.31 -4.03 6.46
C ASN A 326 13.65 -4.46 7.79
N GLN A 327 12.37 -4.15 7.98
CA GLN A 327 11.60 -4.42 9.18
C GLN A 327 10.30 -5.13 8.87
N ILE A 328 9.88 -5.99 9.81
CA ILE A 328 8.56 -6.62 9.81
C ILE A 328 7.66 -5.76 10.69
N ASP A 329 6.48 -5.47 10.21
CA ASP A 329 5.43 -4.87 11.04
C ASP A 329 4.91 -5.93 12.00
N THR A 330 5.28 -5.78 13.28
CA THR A 330 4.93 -6.75 14.34
C THR A 330 3.44 -6.74 14.68
N THR A 331 2.72 -5.68 14.33
CA THR A 331 1.28 -5.56 14.57
C THR A 331 0.47 -6.44 13.63
N THR A 332 0.93 -6.54 12.38
CA THR A 332 0.23 -7.28 11.32
C THR A 332 0.96 -8.56 10.90
N GLY A 333 2.20 -8.79 11.36
CA GLY A 333 3.03 -9.92 10.93
C GLY A 333 3.38 -9.88 9.45
N THR A 334 3.46 -8.68 8.86
CA THR A 334 3.72 -8.51 7.42
C THR A 334 5.00 -7.74 7.17
N ILE A 335 5.54 -7.92 5.97
CA ILE A 335 6.68 -7.16 5.45
C ILE A 335 6.27 -6.38 4.21
N LYS A 336 6.77 -5.16 4.05
CA LYS A 336 6.50 -4.32 2.90
C LYS A 336 7.45 -4.65 1.75
N PHE A 337 6.88 -4.74 0.57
CA PHE A 337 7.59 -4.88 -0.69
C PHE A 337 7.38 -3.63 -1.52
N ARG A 338 8.40 -3.24 -2.24
CA ARG A 338 8.30 -2.19 -3.26
C ARG A 338 8.57 -2.80 -4.61
N ALA A 339 7.61 -2.70 -5.52
CA ALA A 339 7.78 -3.05 -6.92
C ALA A 339 7.80 -1.79 -7.79
N ILE A 340 8.57 -1.83 -8.87
CA ILE A 340 8.68 -0.75 -9.85
C ILE A 340 7.94 -1.12 -11.13
N PHE A 341 7.22 -0.15 -11.71
CA PHE A 341 6.43 -0.23 -12.92
C PHE A 341 6.82 0.92 -13.84
N ASP A 342 6.94 0.68 -15.13
CA ASP A 342 7.34 1.70 -16.11
C ASP A 342 6.25 2.77 -16.28
N ASN A 343 4.95 2.38 -16.29
CA ASN A 343 3.76 3.26 -16.29
C ASN A 343 3.61 4.16 -17.52
N ASP A 344 4.10 3.74 -18.68
CA ASP A 344 4.08 4.51 -19.94
C ASP A 344 2.66 4.93 -20.38
N GLU A 345 1.63 4.20 -19.97
CA GLU A 345 0.21 4.46 -20.30
C GLU A 345 -0.54 5.25 -19.22
N ASP A 346 0.15 5.75 -18.18
CA ASP A 346 -0.45 6.48 -17.03
C ASP A 346 -1.60 5.73 -16.34
N THR A 347 -1.58 4.42 -16.37
CA THR A 347 -2.64 3.58 -15.78
C THR A 347 -2.59 3.51 -14.26
N LEU A 348 -1.38 3.72 -13.67
CA LEU A 348 -1.14 3.76 -12.24
C LEU A 348 -1.05 5.21 -11.77
N PHE A 349 -1.92 5.58 -10.84
CA PHE A 349 -1.97 6.93 -10.30
C PHE A 349 -1.47 6.98 -8.84
N PRO A 350 -0.70 8.00 -8.44
CA PRO A 350 -0.24 8.15 -7.06
C PRO A 350 -1.37 8.02 -6.04
N ASN A 351 -1.12 7.30 -4.94
CA ASN A 351 -2.07 7.00 -3.86
C ASN A 351 -3.26 6.09 -4.25
N GLN A 352 -3.28 5.56 -5.48
CA GLN A 352 -4.28 4.58 -5.90
C GLN A 352 -4.06 3.25 -5.17
N PHE A 353 -5.15 2.63 -4.70
CA PHE A 353 -5.13 1.24 -4.22
C PHE A 353 -5.22 0.28 -5.40
N VAL A 354 -4.35 -0.70 -5.41
CA VAL A 354 -4.26 -1.74 -6.43
C VAL A 354 -4.12 -3.11 -5.79
N ASN A 355 -4.63 -4.13 -6.45
CA ASN A 355 -4.31 -5.50 -6.10
C ASN A 355 -3.01 -5.88 -6.80
N THR A 356 -2.09 -6.49 -6.07
CA THR A 356 -0.82 -6.95 -6.62
C THR A 356 -0.77 -8.47 -6.58
N ARG A 357 -0.28 -9.06 -7.65
CA ARG A 357 -0.03 -10.50 -7.76
C ARG A 357 1.45 -10.71 -8.00
N LEU A 358 2.16 -11.17 -6.97
CA LEU A 358 3.59 -11.45 -6.99
C LEU A 358 3.84 -12.89 -7.39
N LEU A 359 4.54 -13.15 -8.48
CA LEU A 359 5.01 -14.48 -8.83
C LEU A 359 6.31 -14.78 -8.08
N VAL A 360 6.23 -15.71 -7.12
CA VAL A 360 7.39 -16.11 -6.31
C VAL A 360 8.24 -17.16 -7.03
N LYS A 361 7.59 -18.21 -7.53
CA LYS A 361 8.25 -19.30 -8.26
C LYS A 361 7.30 -19.97 -9.23
N THR A 362 7.84 -20.68 -10.20
CA THR A 362 7.08 -21.53 -11.11
C THR A 362 7.44 -23.00 -10.82
N LEU A 363 6.44 -23.79 -10.41
CA LEU A 363 6.57 -25.23 -10.30
C LEU A 363 6.54 -25.84 -11.70
N ARG A 364 7.60 -26.53 -12.07
CA ARG A 364 7.74 -27.10 -13.41
C ARG A 364 7.47 -28.59 -13.41
N GLY A 365 6.76 -29.05 -14.44
CA GLY A 365 6.55 -30.48 -14.69
C GLY A 365 5.64 -31.18 -13.68
N VAL A 366 4.79 -30.41 -12.97
CA VAL A 366 3.80 -30.96 -12.02
C VAL A 366 2.55 -31.47 -12.75
N THR A 367 1.81 -32.39 -12.12
CA THR A 367 0.53 -32.84 -12.63
C THR A 367 -0.56 -31.83 -12.28
N LEU A 368 -1.24 -31.31 -13.27
CA LEU A 368 -2.31 -30.33 -13.16
C LEU A 368 -3.66 -30.97 -13.48
N ILE A 369 -4.65 -30.73 -12.62
CA ILE A 369 -6.05 -31.12 -12.86
C ILE A 369 -6.95 -29.89 -12.75
N PRO A 370 -8.13 -29.89 -13.38
CA PRO A 370 -9.11 -28.85 -13.17
C PRO A 370 -9.48 -28.74 -11.68
N SER A 371 -9.49 -27.52 -11.12
CA SER A 371 -9.74 -27.31 -9.68
C SER A 371 -11.11 -27.82 -9.23
N ASN A 372 -12.10 -27.81 -10.13
CA ASN A 372 -13.45 -28.35 -9.89
C ASN A 372 -13.52 -29.88 -9.81
N ALA A 373 -12.43 -30.59 -10.14
CA ALA A 373 -12.36 -32.06 -9.96
C ALA A 373 -12.07 -32.47 -8.52
N ILE A 374 -11.57 -31.53 -7.69
CA ILE A 374 -11.13 -31.83 -6.33
C ILE A 374 -12.34 -31.78 -5.40
N GLN A 375 -12.53 -32.84 -4.64
CA GLN A 375 -13.53 -32.94 -3.58
C GLN A 375 -12.83 -33.01 -2.23
N GLN A 376 -13.50 -32.52 -1.18
CA GLN A 376 -12.99 -32.58 0.18
C GLN A 376 -13.93 -33.40 1.06
N ASN A 377 -13.35 -34.29 1.84
CA ASN A 377 -14.04 -35.03 2.89
C ASN A 377 -13.29 -34.79 4.22
N GLY A 378 -13.78 -33.85 5.01
CA GLY A 378 -13.10 -33.35 6.19
C GLY A 378 -11.76 -32.70 5.82
N GLN A 379 -10.65 -33.25 6.31
CA GLN A 379 -9.31 -32.74 6.03
C GLN A 379 -8.62 -33.40 4.82
N GLN A 380 -9.26 -34.38 4.21
CA GLN A 380 -8.66 -35.12 3.08
C GLN A 380 -9.28 -34.68 1.76
N ALA A 381 -8.43 -34.29 0.82
CA ALA A 381 -8.81 -34.05 -0.56
C ALA A 381 -8.73 -35.37 -1.37
N PHE A 382 -9.70 -35.56 -2.24
CA PHE A 382 -9.73 -36.71 -3.14
C PHE A 382 -10.29 -36.32 -4.52
N VAL A 383 -10.06 -37.13 -5.49
CA VAL A 383 -10.63 -37.04 -6.84
C VAL A 383 -11.19 -38.37 -7.27
N PHE A 384 -12.16 -38.36 -8.17
CA PHE A 384 -12.62 -39.56 -8.84
C PHE A 384 -11.85 -39.76 -10.15
N VAL A 385 -10.97 -40.76 -10.19
CA VAL A 385 -10.25 -41.15 -11.41
C VAL A 385 -11.07 -42.16 -12.16
N ILE A 386 -11.29 -41.91 -13.44
CA ILE A 386 -12.09 -42.78 -14.31
C ILE A 386 -11.16 -43.69 -15.10
N ARG A 387 -11.31 -45.03 -14.92
CA ARG A 387 -10.62 -46.08 -15.68
C ARG A 387 -11.65 -47.08 -16.16
N ASP A 388 -11.61 -47.41 -17.42
CA ASP A 388 -12.50 -48.40 -18.05
C ASP A 388 -14.00 -48.16 -17.75
N GLY A 389 -14.43 -46.91 -17.66
CA GLY A 389 -15.81 -46.54 -17.37
C GLY A 389 -16.24 -46.72 -15.91
N ILE A 390 -15.27 -46.89 -14.99
CA ILE A 390 -15.50 -47.00 -13.54
C ILE A 390 -14.79 -45.84 -12.83
N ALA A 391 -15.46 -45.22 -11.88
CA ALA A 391 -14.90 -44.16 -11.05
C ALA A 391 -14.24 -44.75 -9.79
N TYR A 392 -13.00 -44.41 -9.57
CA TYR A 392 -12.23 -44.79 -8.36
C TYR A 392 -11.92 -43.57 -7.54
N MET A 393 -12.23 -43.61 -6.26
CA MET A 393 -11.90 -42.55 -5.32
C MET A 393 -10.41 -42.63 -4.98
N GLN A 394 -9.64 -41.61 -5.37
CA GLN A 394 -8.21 -41.56 -5.12
C GLN A 394 -7.87 -40.32 -4.25
N PRO A 395 -7.29 -40.54 -3.06
CA PRO A 395 -6.83 -39.44 -2.23
C PRO A 395 -5.68 -38.70 -2.89
N VAL A 396 -5.72 -37.38 -2.87
CA VAL A 396 -4.72 -36.49 -3.48
C VAL A 396 -4.20 -35.48 -2.47
N LYS A 397 -2.94 -35.11 -2.63
CA LYS A 397 -2.40 -33.95 -1.94
C LYS A 397 -2.46 -32.78 -2.90
N THR A 398 -3.26 -31.78 -2.53
CA THR A 398 -3.45 -30.57 -3.31
C THR A 398 -2.32 -29.56 -3.05
N GLY A 399 -1.82 -28.97 -4.09
CA GLY A 399 -0.84 -27.88 -4.05
C GLY A 399 -1.46 -26.55 -4.48
N VAL A 400 -0.69 -25.77 -5.23
CA VAL A 400 -1.07 -24.45 -5.70
C VAL A 400 -2.15 -24.53 -6.78
N THR A 401 -3.08 -23.57 -6.72
CA THR A 401 -4.15 -23.40 -7.71
C THR A 401 -3.93 -22.08 -8.45
N ASP A 402 -3.98 -22.14 -9.77
CA ASP A 402 -3.95 -20.96 -10.62
C ASP A 402 -4.77 -21.21 -11.89
N SER A 403 -5.49 -20.17 -12.35
CA SER A 403 -6.25 -20.18 -13.61
C SER A 403 -7.18 -21.41 -13.76
N GLY A 404 -7.83 -21.83 -12.66
CA GLY A 404 -8.76 -22.96 -12.65
C GLY A 404 -8.11 -24.33 -12.71
N MET A 405 -6.79 -24.43 -12.61
CA MET A 405 -6.02 -25.65 -12.51
C MET A 405 -5.33 -25.75 -11.16
N THR A 406 -5.25 -26.95 -10.60
CA THR A 406 -4.57 -27.23 -9.33
C THR A 406 -3.47 -28.26 -9.55
N ALA A 407 -2.29 -27.97 -8.99
CA ALA A 407 -1.21 -28.96 -8.92
C ALA A 407 -1.57 -30.05 -7.90
N VAL A 408 -1.42 -31.31 -8.27
CA VAL A 408 -1.73 -32.44 -7.38
C VAL A 408 -0.62 -33.47 -7.40
N GLU A 409 -0.45 -34.13 -6.27
CA GLU A 409 0.37 -35.34 -6.13
C GLU A 409 -0.53 -36.59 -6.13
N ASN A 410 0.01 -37.75 -6.46
CA ASN A 410 -0.66 -39.07 -6.53
C ASN A 410 -1.60 -39.28 -7.74
N ILE A 411 -1.57 -38.38 -8.74
CA ILE A 411 -2.26 -38.56 -10.02
C ILE A 411 -1.22 -38.57 -11.14
N LYS A 412 -1.40 -39.50 -12.10
CA LYS A 412 -0.50 -39.57 -13.25
C LYS A 412 -0.97 -38.66 -14.38
N PRO A 413 -0.06 -38.00 -15.10
CA PRO A 413 -0.41 -37.31 -16.33
C PRO A 413 -1.09 -38.25 -17.32
N GLY A 414 -2.24 -37.86 -17.84
CA GLY A 414 -3.08 -38.70 -18.71
C GLY A 414 -4.28 -39.33 -18.01
N ASP A 415 -4.30 -39.37 -16.66
CA ASP A 415 -5.48 -39.88 -15.94
C ASP A 415 -6.70 -38.97 -16.22
N VAL A 416 -7.86 -39.57 -16.36
CA VAL A 416 -9.14 -38.89 -16.57
C VAL A 416 -9.81 -38.73 -15.22
N VAL A 417 -10.16 -37.51 -14.86
CA VAL A 417 -10.82 -37.16 -13.59
C VAL A 417 -12.22 -36.63 -13.81
N ALA A 418 -13.16 -36.97 -12.93
CA ALA A 418 -14.51 -36.42 -12.97
C ALA A 418 -14.49 -34.95 -12.53
N THR A 419 -15.26 -34.09 -13.21
CA THR A 419 -15.40 -32.67 -12.89
C THR A 419 -16.83 -32.23 -12.58
N SER A 420 -17.78 -33.17 -12.56
CA SER A 420 -19.18 -32.94 -12.22
C SER A 420 -19.86 -34.16 -11.64
N SER A 421 -21.09 -34.02 -11.15
CA SER A 421 -21.99 -35.10 -10.68
C SER A 421 -21.46 -35.88 -9.46
N PHE A 422 -20.65 -35.29 -8.62
CA PHE A 422 -20.00 -35.91 -7.47
C PHE A 422 -20.97 -36.55 -6.48
N GLU A 423 -22.16 -35.94 -6.30
CA GLU A 423 -23.21 -36.40 -5.37
C GLU A 423 -23.74 -37.81 -5.72
N ARG A 424 -23.56 -38.23 -6.96
CA ARG A 424 -23.99 -39.54 -7.47
C ARG A 424 -22.86 -40.53 -7.64
N LEU A 425 -21.59 -40.06 -7.42
CA LEU A 425 -20.41 -40.90 -7.57
C LEU A 425 -20.05 -41.57 -6.24
N GLN A 426 -19.86 -42.87 -6.29
CA GLN A 426 -19.28 -43.67 -5.23
C GLN A 426 -18.09 -44.43 -5.80
N ASP A 427 -17.20 -44.92 -4.93
CA ASP A 427 -16.11 -45.75 -5.35
C ASP A 427 -16.62 -47.00 -6.05
N GLY A 428 -16.11 -47.31 -7.25
CA GLY A 428 -16.57 -48.40 -8.08
C GLY A 428 -17.82 -48.09 -8.92
N ALA A 429 -18.36 -46.88 -8.92
CA ALA A 429 -19.54 -46.53 -9.70
C ALA A 429 -19.25 -46.56 -11.22
N SER A 430 -20.18 -47.13 -12.00
CA SER A 430 -20.11 -47.09 -13.47
C SER A 430 -20.45 -45.67 -13.97
N VAL A 431 -19.61 -45.14 -14.85
CA VAL A 431 -19.73 -43.75 -15.38
C VAL A 431 -19.69 -43.73 -16.92
N VAL A 432 -20.46 -42.80 -17.48
CA VAL A 432 -20.39 -42.48 -18.90
C VAL A 432 -19.80 -41.08 -19.04
N PRO A 433 -18.57 -40.96 -19.62
CA PRO A 433 -17.93 -39.67 -19.80
C PRO A 433 -18.68 -38.85 -20.86
N THR A 434 -19.18 -37.68 -20.44
CA THR A 434 -19.80 -36.70 -21.32
C THR A 434 -18.77 -35.60 -21.62
N LYS A 435 -18.49 -35.30 -22.88
CA LYS A 435 -17.60 -34.19 -23.24
C LYS A 435 -18.23 -32.90 -22.83
N THR A 436 -17.45 -32.04 -22.16
CA THR A 436 -17.86 -30.66 -21.80
C THR A 436 -18.37 -29.93 -23.07
N PRO A 437 -19.59 -29.36 -23.04
CA PRO A 437 -20.02 -28.55 -24.15
C PRO A 437 -19.03 -27.36 -24.31
N ARG A 438 -18.43 -27.24 -25.48
CA ARG A 438 -17.60 -26.09 -25.81
C ARG A 438 -18.49 -24.84 -25.66
N THR A 439 -18.20 -24.00 -24.70
CA THR A 439 -18.80 -22.68 -24.58
C THR A 439 -18.61 -21.97 -25.91
N ARG A 440 -19.70 -21.82 -26.68
CA ARG A 440 -19.71 -20.99 -27.89
C ARG A 440 -19.31 -19.58 -27.45
N GLY A 441 -18.11 -19.17 -27.83
CA GLY A 441 -17.69 -17.78 -27.69
C GLY A 441 -18.77 -16.87 -28.27
N ASN A 442 -19.22 -15.96 -27.45
CA ASN A 442 -20.17 -14.92 -27.81
C ASN A 442 -19.53 -14.11 -28.95
N ARG A 443 -19.92 -14.40 -30.21
CA ARG A 443 -19.64 -13.54 -31.33
C ARG A 443 -20.44 -12.28 -31.09
N SER A 444 -19.78 -11.22 -30.61
CA SER A 444 -20.30 -9.88 -30.60
C SER A 444 -20.68 -9.52 -32.05
N ASN A 445 -21.99 -9.39 -32.28
CA ASN A 445 -22.53 -8.76 -33.46
C ASN A 445 -22.13 -7.29 -33.44
N THR A 446 -21.15 -6.94 -34.24
CA THR A 446 -20.90 -5.56 -34.66
C THR A 446 -21.92 -5.25 -35.77
N ARG A 447 -22.84 -4.40 -35.44
CA ARG A 447 -23.55 -3.54 -36.40
C ARG A 447 -23.36 -2.10 -35.99
#